data_2731e49e2162165ccd363cd2a9a72e6c
#
_entry.id   2731e49e2162165ccd363cd2a9a72e6c
#
_cell.length_a   1.000
_cell.length_b   1.000
_cell.length_c   1.000
_cell.angle_alpha   90.00
_cell.angle_beta   90.00
_cell.angle_gamma   90.00
#
_symmetry.space_group_name_H-M   'P 1'
#
loop_
_entity.id
_entity.type
_entity.pdbx_description
1 polymer ?
#
loop_
_entity_poly.entity_id
_entity_poly.type
_entity_poly.pdbx_seq_one_letter_code
_entity_poly.pdbx_strand_id
1 'polypeptide(L)'
;MAQERARDVSGRLRSPEYLERLEAEKERLHREVFGQVLEAFPEASGSGGSPSGGLPPTDRIFLFISKSIPLETLRNYARDVAEIGDPRIVMVLRGFVGGMKHVLPTRRFVLNVLGKDLACDPDAQSDCEVYPASLVIDPLLFRRYDVQEVPAVVYALGVESTPLGGAHGLLMETERFWRLSGDAGLNALLRRINQDAKSLALTAMIASSP
;
A
#
# COMPACT_ATOMS: atom_id res chain seq x y z
N MET A 1 -26.09 26.72 -21.10
CA MET A 1 -25.28 25.84 -21.98
C MET A 1 -24.24 25.01 -21.21
N ALA A 2 -23.30 25.61 -20.44
CA ALA A 2 -22.30 24.79 -19.69
C ALA A 2 -22.91 23.94 -18.54
N GLN A 3 -23.86 24.47 -17.79
CA GLN A 3 -24.56 23.79 -16.71
C GLN A 3 -25.49 22.67 -17.19
N GLU A 4 -26.11 22.81 -18.38
CA GLU A 4 -26.93 21.74 -18.96
C GLU A 4 -26.07 20.57 -19.42
N ARG A 5 -24.91 20.82 -20.04
CA ARG A 5 -23.96 19.77 -20.42
C ARG A 5 -23.43 19.01 -19.20
N ALA A 6 -23.16 19.71 -18.11
CA ALA A 6 -22.71 19.06 -16.87
C ALA A 6 -23.79 18.16 -16.25
N ARG A 7 -25.07 18.56 -16.30
CA ARG A 7 -26.20 17.75 -15.84
C ARG A 7 -26.43 16.52 -16.72
N ASP A 8 -26.34 16.68 -18.05
CA ASP A 8 -26.49 15.58 -18.99
C ASP A 8 -25.39 14.52 -18.83
N VAL A 9 -24.13 14.95 -18.66
CA VAL A 9 -23.01 14.05 -18.37
C VAL A 9 -23.20 13.35 -17.02
N SER A 10 -23.64 14.06 -15.98
CA SER A 10 -23.90 13.46 -14.66
C SER A 10 -25.05 12.46 -14.69
N GLY A 11 -26.06 12.69 -15.52
CA GLY A 11 -27.18 11.74 -15.73
C GLY A 11 -26.73 10.46 -16.43
N ARG A 12 -25.90 10.58 -17.46
CA ARG A 12 -25.33 9.42 -18.18
C ARG A 12 -24.40 8.58 -17.30
N LEU A 13 -23.59 9.21 -16.46
CA LEU A 13 -22.69 8.51 -15.54
C LEU A 13 -23.41 7.73 -14.41
N ARG A 14 -24.69 8.08 -14.15
CA ARG A 14 -25.57 7.40 -13.19
C ARG A 14 -26.59 6.46 -13.83
N SER A 15 -26.56 6.32 -15.16
CA SER A 15 -27.49 5.40 -15.82
C SER A 15 -27.16 3.94 -15.48
N PRO A 16 -28.20 3.09 -15.29
CA PRO A 16 -27.96 1.66 -15.02
C PRO A 16 -27.09 0.99 -16.07
N GLU A 17 -27.29 1.31 -17.35
CA GLU A 17 -26.49 0.80 -18.46
C GLU A 17 -25.00 1.18 -18.37
N TYR A 18 -24.69 2.40 -17.90
CA TYR A 18 -23.31 2.81 -17.72
C TYR A 18 -22.66 2.10 -16.54
N LEU A 19 -23.39 1.91 -15.46
CA LEU A 19 -22.90 1.19 -14.27
C LEU A 19 -22.66 -0.29 -14.57
N GLU A 20 -23.55 -0.96 -15.31
CA GLU A 20 -23.36 -2.35 -15.76
C GLU A 20 -22.15 -2.49 -16.68
N ARG A 21 -21.97 -1.56 -17.64
CA ARG A 21 -20.77 -1.55 -18.49
C ARG A 21 -19.49 -1.29 -17.70
N LEU A 22 -19.53 -0.42 -16.72
CA LEU A 22 -18.40 -0.13 -15.84
C LEU A 22 -18.03 -1.37 -15.01
N GLU A 23 -19.01 -2.08 -14.49
CA GLU A 23 -18.78 -3.32 -13.73
C GLU A 23 -18.23 -4.44 -14.63
N ALA A 24 -18.79 -4.63 -15.80
CA ALA A 24 -18.30 -5.61 -16.78
C ALA A 24 -16.85 -5.29 -17.22
N GLU A 25 -16.52 -4.01 -17.43
CA GLU A 25 -15.17 -3.61 -17.80
C GLU A 25 -14.18 -3.74 -16.63
N LYS A 26 -14.61 -3.48 -15.40
CA LYS A 26 -13.82 -3.76 -14.20
C LYS A 26 -13.50 -5.24 -14.06
N GLU A 27 -14.51 -6.11 -14.23
CA GLU A 27 -14.31 -7.57 -14.19
C GLU A 27 -13.39 -8.06 -15.31
N ARG A 28 -13.52 -7.47 -16.51
CA ARG A 28 -12.63 -7.79 -17.63
C ARG A 28 -11.19 -7.39 -17.32
N LEU A 29 -10.97 -6.15 -16.87
CA LEU A 29 -9.64 -5.65 -16.46
C LEU A 29 -9.08 -6.46 -15.30
N HIS A 30 -9.91 -6.84 -14.32
CA HIS A 30 -9.48 -7.68 -13.21
C HIS A 30 -8.99 -9.05 -13.70
N ARG A 31 -9.68 -9.64 -14.66
CA ARG A 31 -9.34 -10.94 -15.23
C ARG A 31 -8.16 -10.89 -16.19
N GLU A 32 -8.13 -9.90 -17.11
CA GLU A 32 -7.09 -9.79 -18.14
C GLU A 32 -5.77 -9.20 -17.63
N VAL A 33 -5.82 -8.24 -16.71
CA VAL A 33 -4.63 -7.52 -16.23
C VAL A 33 -4.13 -8.10 -14.91
N PHE A 34 -5.03 -8.50 -14.03
CA PHE A 34 -4.68 -8.98 -12.69
C PHE A 34 -4.79 -10.50 -12.53
N GLY A 35 -5.49 -11.21 -13.41
CA GLY A 35 -5.64 -12.68 -13.33
C GLY A 35 -4.30 -13.40 -13.28
N GLN A 36 -3.34 -13.02 -14.12
CA GLN A 36 -1.99 -13.60 -14.11
C GLN A 36 -1.12 -13.12 -12.94
N VAL A 37 -1.41 -11.93 -12.41
CA VAL A 37 -0.68 -11.37 -11.27
C VAL A 37 -1.22 -11.93 -9.95
N LEU A 38 -2.53 -12.17 -9.85
CA LEU A 38 -3.17 -12.76 -8.67
C LEU A 38 -2.87 -14.27 -8.52
N GLU A 39 -2.65 -15.00 -9.62
CA GLU A 39 -2.16 -16.38 -9.55
C GLU A 39 -0.71 -16.48 -9.05
N ALA A 40 0.10 -15.44 -9.30
CA ALA A 40 1.47 -15.35 -8.79
C ALA A 40 1.55 -14.87 -7.33
N PHE A 41 0.48 -14.23 -6.82
CA PHE A 41 0.37 -13.78 -5.43
C PHE A 41 -0.93 -14.31 -4.86
N PRO A 42 -0.92 -15.52 -4.23
CA PRO A 42 -2.10 -16.04 -3.56
C PRO A 42 -2.59 -14.99 -2.56
N GLU A 43 -3.86 -14.71 -2.68
CA GLU A 43 -4.60 -13.66 -1.97
C GLU A 43 -4.09 -13.38 -0.54
N ALA A 44 -3.65 -12.17 -0.30
CA ALA A 44 -3.65 -11.58 1.04
C ALA A 44 -5.11 -11.33 1.54
N SER A 45 -6.08 -12.05 0.97
CA SER A 45 -7.48 -12.12 1.40
C SER A 45 -7.67 -13.26 2.41
N GLY A 46 -6.68 -13.45 3.28
CA GLY A 46 -6.87 -14.30 4.45
C GLY A 46 -7.67 -13.54 5.50
N SER A 47 -8.93 -13.89 5.65
CA SER A 47 -9.63 -13.83 6.94
C SER A 47 -8.94 -14.80 7.93
N GLY A 48 -7.64 -14.67 8.07
CA GLY A 48 -6.83 -15.34 9.07
C GLY A 48 -6.92 -14.55 10.36
N GLY A 49 -7.31 -15.21 11.43
CA GLY A 49 -7.37 -14.62 12.76
C GLY A 49 -6.10 -13.83 13.07
N SER A 50 -6.26 -12.62 13.61
CA SER A 50 -5.15 -11.81 14.09
C SER A 50 -4.24 -12.67 14.98
N PRO A 51 -2.95 -12.79 14.66
CA PRO A 51 -2.02 -13.33 15.63
C PRO A 51 -2.16 -12.49 16.90
N SER A 52 -2.17 -13.14 18.05
CA SER A 52 -2.25 -12.47 19.35
C SER A 52 -1.11 -11.44 19.43
N GLY A 53 -1.43 -10.14 19.26
CA GLY A 53 -0.45 -9.06 19.25
C GLY A 53 -0.41 -8.17 18.00
N GLY A 54 -1.25 -8.42 16.98
CA GLY A 54 -1.32 -7.58 15.77
C GLY A 54 -2.13 -6.28 15.98
N LEU A 55 -2.09 -5.40 14.96
CA LEU A 55 -2.85 -4.15 14.97
C LEU A 55 -4.36 -4.41 15.00
N PRO A 56 -5.19 -3.49 15.57
CA PRO A 56 -6.63 -3.52 15.42
C PRO A 56 -7.05 -3.48 13.93
N PRO A 57 -8.26 -4.02 13.58
CA PRO A 57 -8.71 -4.07 12.17
C PRO A 57 -8.78 -2.70 11.48
N THR A 58 -9.02 -1.64 12.23
CA THR A 58 -9.12 -0.26 11.74
C THR A 58 -7.80 0.49 11.75
N ASP A 59 -6.74 -0.10 12.29
CA ASP A 59 -5.43 0.54 12.33
C ASP A 59 -4.59 0.14 11.12
N ARG A 60 -3.77 1.07 10.64
CA ARG A 60 -2.87 0.85 9.50
C ARG A 60 -1.52 1.52 9.75
N ILE A 61 -0.48 0.88 9.27
CA ILE A 61 0.84 1.50 9.14
C ILE A 61 1.16 1.60 7.65
N PHE A 62 1.43 2.83 7.20
CA PHE A 62 1.85 3.11 5.84
C PHE A 62 3.31 3.54 5.83
N LEU A 63 4.15 2.83 5.10
CA LEU A 63 5.54 3.19 4.85
C LEU A 63 5.66 3.79 3.46
N PHE A 64 5.78 5.09 3.37
CA PHE A 64 5.89 5.82 2.12
C PHE A 64 7.31 5.79 1.60
N ILE A 65 7.45 5.35 0.35
CA ILE A 65 8.74 5.15 -0.30
C ILE A 65 8.77 5.72 -1.71
N SER A 66 9.96 5.89 -2.25
CA SER A 66 10.18 6.23 -3.66
C SER A 66 11.47 5.64 -4.19
N LYS A 67 11.64 5.68 -5.51
CA LYS A 67 12.88 5.25 -6.19
C LYS A 67 14.12 6.09 -5.78
N SER A 68 13.95 7.26 -5.18
CA SER A 68 15.07 8.09 -4.72
C SER A 68 15.77 7.55 -3.49
N ILE A 69 15.13 6.63 -2.74
CA ILE A 69 15.71 5.97 -1.57
C ILE A 69 16.67 4.87 -2.07
N PRO A 70 17.86 4.71 -1.45
CA PRO A 70 18.77 3.62 -1.78
C PRO A 70 18.08 2.26 -1.73
N LEU A 71 18.36 1.39 -2.70
CA LEU A 71 17.71 0.08 -2.80
C LEU A 71 17.93 -0.77 -1.54
N GLU A 72 19.11 -0.70 -0.96
CA GLU A 72 19.44 -1.41 0.27
C GLU A 72 18.53 -1.01 1.43
N THR A 73 18.30 0.31 1.62
CA THR A 73 17.35 0.83 2.62
C THR A 73 15.92 0.31 2.36
N LEU A 74 15.48 0.32 1.09
CA LEU A 74 14.16 -0.20 0.72
C LEU A 74 14.01 -1.70 1.03
N ARG A 75 15.05 -2.48 0.77
CA ARG A 75 15.09 -3.92 1.08
C ARG A 75 15.08 -4.18 2.58
N ASN A 76 15.79 -3.37 3.37
CA ASN A 76 15.74 -3.45 4.82
C ASN A 76 14.31 -3.21 5.31
N TYR A 77 13.60 -2.20 4.78
CA TYR A 77 12.20 -1.98 5.10
C TYR A 77 11.30 -3.15 4.69
N ALA A 78 11.51 -3.73 3.51
CA ALA A 78 10.72 -4.88 3.06
C ALA A 78 10.93 -6.09 3.98
N ARG A 79 12.16 -6.33 4.43
CA ARG A 79 12.49 -7.35 5.42
C ARG A 79 11.82 -7.07 6.76
N ASP A 80 11.98 -5.85 7.30
CA ASP A 80 11.38 -5.47 8.59
C ASP A 80 9.85 -5.65 8.56
N VAL A 81 9.18 -5.25 7.47
CA VAL A 81 7.73 -5.46 7.28
C VAL A 81 7.37 -6.94 7.25
N ALA A 82 8.16 -7.75 6.54
CA ALA A 82 7.95 -9.18 6.45
C ALA A 82 8.18 -9.91 7.80
N GLU A 83 9.17 -9.47 8.58
CA GLU A 83 9.47 -10.00 9.91
C GLU A 83 8.37 -9.68 10.92
N ILE A 84 7.78 -8.47 10.86
CA ILE A 84 6.60 -8.11 11.66
C ILE A 84 5.40 -8.96 11.25
N GLY A 85 5.22 -9.24 9.95
CA GLY A 85 4.21 -10.15 9.43
C GLY A 85 2.75 -9.68 9.60
N ASP A 86 2.51 -8.40 9.93
CA ASP A 86 1.15 -7.86 10.02
C ASP A 86 0.67 -7.32 8.66
N PRO A 87 -0.40 -7.87 8.06
CA PRO A 87 -0.89 -7.46 6.74
C PRO A 87 -1.40 -6.00 6.70
N ARG A 88 -1.53 -5.34 7.85
CA ARG A 88 -1.93 -3.95 8.00
C ARG A 88 -0.77 -2.96 7.87
N ILE A 89 0.44 -3.48 7.65
CA ILE A 89 1.62 -2.68 7.30
C ILE A 89 1.80 -2.73 5.80
N VAL A 90 1.75 -1.57 5.15
CA VAL A 90 1.77 -1.46 3.69
C VAL A 90 2.84 -0.47 3.26
N MET A 91 3.71 -0.89 2.35
CA MET A 91 4.64 0.00 1.65
C MET A 91 3.90 0.73 0.52
N VAL A 92 4.09 2.04 0.40
CA VAL A 92 3.30 2.86 -0.52
C VAL A 92 4.23 3.63 -1.46
N LEU A 93 4.06 3.44 -2.76
CA LEU A 93 4.67 4.24 -3.82
C LEU A 93 3.70 5.34 -4.28
N ARG A 94 4.23 6.52 -4.57
CA ARG A 94 3.44 7.64 -5.07
C ARG A 94 2.90 7.42 -6.49
N GLY A 95 3.59 6.61 -7.29
CA GLY A 95 3.23 6.37 -8.68
C GLY A 95 4.17 5.41 -9.36
N PHE A 96 3.94 5.19 -10.65
CA PHE A 96 4.74 4.29 -11.47
C PHE A 96 6.16 4.84 -11.70
N VAL A 97 7.15 3.96 -11.62
CA VAL A 97 8.55 4.27 -11.92
C VAL A 97 8.70 4.46 -13.44
N GLY A 98 9.12 5.67 -13.84
CA GLY A 98 9.21 6.02 -15.25
C GLY A 98 7.88 6.44 -15.90
N GLY A 99 6.79 6.58 -15.10
CA GLY A 99 5.47 7.01 -15.55
C GLY A 99 4.55 5.88 -15.97
N MET A 100 3.26 6.21 -16.20
CA MET A 100 2.20 5.22 -16.44
C MET A 100 2.29 4.49 -17.80
N LYS A 101 3.11 4.97 -18.73
CA LYS A 101 3.22 4.37 -20.07
C LYS A 101 3.95 3.01 -20.07
N HIS A 102 4.75 2.75 -19.05
CA HIS A 102 5.60 1.57 -18.98
C HIS A 102 5.49 0.90 -17.60
N VAL A 103 4.88 -0.26 -17.56
CA VAL A 103 4.71 -1.04 -16.30
C VAL A 103 6.00 -1.76 -15.91
N LEU A 104 6.80 -2.20 -16.89
CA LEU A 104 8.01 -3.00 -16.65
C LEU A 104 9.04 -2.37 -15.70
N PRO A 105 9.36 -1.05 -15.79
CA PRO A 105 10.27 -0.42 -14.83
C PRO A 105 9.76 -0.48 -13.40
N THR A 106 8.44 -0.37 -13.21
CA THR A 106 7.81 -0.47 -11.89
C THR A 106 7.87 -1.91 -11.37
N ARG A 107 7.54 -2.89 -12.22
CA ARG A 107 7.65 -4.32 -11.87
C ARG A 107 9.07 -4.66 -11.42
N ARG A 108 10.09 -4.29 -12.19
CA ARG A 108 11.50 -4.50 -11.84
C ARG A 108 11.84 -3.84 -10.51
N PHE A 109 11.43 -2.59 -10.30
CA PHE A 109 11.66 -1.88 -9.05
C PHE A 109 11.04 -2.61 -7.86
N VAL A 110 9.77 -3.03 -7.96
CA VAL A 110 9.07 -3.77 -6.89
C VAL A 110 9.77 -5.10 -6.60
N LEU A 111 10.11 -5.86 -7.64
CA LEU A 111 10.82 -7.13 -7.46
C LEU A 111 12.22 -6.94 -6.85
N ASN A 112 12.94 -5.88 -7.21
CA ASN A 112 14.22 -5.58 -6.59
C ASN A 112 14.09 -5.18 -5.13
N VAL A 113 13.03 -4.47 -4.75
CA VAL A 113 12.76 -4.08 -3.35
C VAL A 113 12.35 -5.29 -2.52
N LEU A 114 11.46 -6.13 -3.04
CA LEU A 114 10.92 -7.27 -2.31
C LEU A 114 11.79 -8.53 -2.40
N GLY A 115 12.69 -8.62 -3.38
CA GLY A 115 13.52 -9.81 -3.62
C GLY A 115 14.45 -10.13 -2.44
N LYS A 116 14.51 -11.39 -2.03
CA LYS A 116 15.44 -11.85 -0.99
C LYS A 116 16.86 -11.99 -1.53
N ASP A 117 17.00 -12.45 -2.77
CA ASP A 117 18.30 -12.61 -3.44
C ASP A 117 18.54 -11.46 -4.43
N LEU A 118 19.71 -10.83 -4.33
CA LEU A 118 20.17 -9.79 -5.25
C LEU A 118 20.63 -10.35 -6.61
N ALA A 119 21.04 -11.62 -6.65
CA ALA A 119 21.49 -12.27 -7.85
C ALA A 119 20.34 -12.80 -8.72
N CYS A 120 19.13 -12.85 -8.18
CA CYS A 120 17.95 -13.27 -8.92
C CYS A 120 17.54 -12.20 -9.94
N ASP A 121 17.58 -12.54 -11.23
CA ASP A 121 17.14 -11.66 -12.30
C ASP A 121 15.59 -11.73 -12.42
N PRO A 122 14.87 -10.66 -12.09
CA PRO A 122 13.43 -10.66 -12.19
C PRO A 122 12.87 -10.73 -13.62
N ASP A 123 13.72 -10.59 -14.64
CA ASP A 123 13.36 -10.73 -16.04
C ASP A 123 13.70 -12.12 -16.60
N ALA A 124 14.56 -12.87 -15.94
CA ALA A 124 14.69 -14.30 -16.20
C ALA A 124 13.43 -15.03 -15.71
N GLN A 125 13.01 -16.10 -16.40
CA GLN A 125 11.89 -16.94 -15.99
C GLN A 125 12.23 -17.77 -14.73
N SER A 126 12.84 -17.14 -13.73
CA SER A 126 13.24 -17.74 -12.47
C SER A 126 12.28 -17.30 -11.36
N ASP A 127 11.84 -18.25 -10.55
CA ASP A 127 11.02 -17.97 -9.36
C ASP A 127 11.89 -17.31 -8.30
N CYS A 128 12.01 -15.98 -8.35
CA CYS A 128 12.70 -15.21 -7.33
C CYS A 128 11.93 -15.22 -6.01
N GLU A 129 12.56 -15.67 -4.95
CA GLU A 129 11.97 -15.53 -3.62
C GLU A 129 11.83 -14.08 -3.23
N VAL A 130 10.64 -13.71 -2.71
CA VAL A 130 10.34 -12.35 -2.26
C VAL A 130 9.95 -12.32 -0.78
N TYR A 131 10.18 -11.20 -0.13
CA TYR A 131 9.64 -10.93 1.19
C TYR A 131 8.11 -10.80 1.11
N PRO A 132 7.35 -11.42 2.03
CA PRO A 132 5.89 -11.30 2.08
C PRO A 132 5.48 -9.92 2.65
N ALA A 133 5.87 -8.85 1.97
CA ALA A 133 5.55 -7.48 2.31
C ALA A 133 4.61 -6.89 1.26
N SER A 134 3.52 -6.25 1.71
CA SER A 134 2.58 -5.59 0.81
C SER A 134 3.15 -4.28 0.29
N LEU A 135 3.15 -4.10 -1.04
CA LEU A 135 3.55 -2.86 -1.69
C LEU A 135 2.47 -2.43 -2.68
N VAL A 136 1.99 -1.20 -2.52
CA VAL A 136 0.93 -0.62 -3.35
C VAL A 136 1.38 0.68 -3.99
N ILE A 137 0.74 1.05 -5.10
CA ILE A 137 0.91 2.34 -5.76
C ILE A 137 -0.34 3.16 -5.48
N ASP A 138 -0.26 4.13 -4.59
CA ASP A 138 -1.39 4.96 -4.23
C ASP A 138 -0.99 6.43 -4.01
N PRO A 139 -1.18 7.30 -5.02
CA PRO A 139 -0.91 8.72 -4.89
C PRO A 139 -1.90 9.44 -3.95
N LEU A 140 -3.08 8.85 -3.69
CA LEU A 140 -4.08 9.46 -2.83
C LEU A 140 -3.68 9.37 -1.36
N LEU A 141 -3.03 8.29 -0.95
CA LEU A 141 -2.48 8.16 0.41
C LEU A 141 -1.43 9.23 0.71
N PHE A 142 -0.57 9.57 -0.28
CA PHE A 142 0.39 10.67 -0.12
C PHE A 142 -0.30 12.01 0.13
N ARG A 143 -1.44 12.26 -0.53
CA ARG A 143 -2.24 13.49 -0.32
C ARG A 143 -2.99 13.44 1.00
N ARG A 144 -3.60 12.28 1.31
CA ARG A 144 -4.38 12.05 2.53
C ARG A 144 -3.58 12.38 3.79
N TYR A 145 -2.34 11.91 3.84
CA TYR A 145 -1.45 12.11 4.98
C TYR A 145 -0.44 13.23 4.79
N ASP A 146 -0.60 14.04 3.73
CA ASP A 146 0.28 15.17 3.40
C ASP A 146 1.77 14.79 3.44
N VAL A 147 2.14 13.68 2.80
CA VAL A 147 3.53 13.19 2.75
C VAL A 147 4.29 13.94 1.66
N GLN A 148 5.24 14.77 2.06
CA GLN A 148 6.08 15.57 1.16
C GLN A 148 7.46 14.96 0.97
N GLU A 149 7.98 14.28 1.99
CA GLU A 149 9.32 13.69 2.03
C GLU A 149 9.26 12.19 2.32
N VAL A 150 10.20 11.43 1.78
CA VAL A 150 10.33 9.98 1.98
C VAL A 150 11.77 9.61 2.31
N PRO A 151 11.99 8.56 3.13
CA PRO A 151 11.00 7.69 3.71
C PRO A 151 10.15 8.37 4.79
N ALA A 152 8.89 7.98 4.86
CA ALA A 152 8.00 8.44 5.92
C ALA A 152 7.11 7.29 6.39
N VAL A 153 6.85 7.24 7.69
CA VAL A 153 5.92 6.30 8.31
C VAL A 153 4.71 7.05 8.83
N VAL A 154 3.53 6.52 8.54
CA VAL A 154 2.26 6.98 9.08
C VAL A 154 1.62 5.84 9.85
N TYR A 155 1.27 6.07 11.10
CA TYR A 155 0.37 5.23 11.88
C TYR A 155 -0.99 5.90 11.94
N ALA A 156 -2.00 5.24 11.40
CA ALA A 156 -3.36 5.76 11.26
C ALA A 156 -4.36 4.87 12.00
N LEU A 157 -5.28 5.49 12.74
CA LEU A 157 -6.37 4.89 13.47
C LEU A 157 -7.71 5.21 12.80
N GLY A 158 -8.63 4.26 12.82
CA GLY A 158 -9.98 4.47 12.29
C GLY A 158 -10.02 4.47 10.75
N VAL A 159 -9.08 3.80 10.11
CA VAL A 159 -9.04 3.68 8.64
C VAL A 159 -10.13 2.73 8.18
N GLU A 160 -11.13 3.25 7.48
CA GLU A 160 -12.13 2.42 6.82
C GLU A 160 -11.52 1.74 5.59
N SER A 161 -11.57 0.42 5.57
CA SER A 161 -11.16 -0.37 4.41
C SER A 161 -12.30 -0.41 3.40
N THR A 162 -12.08 0.16 2.22
CA THR A 162 -13.01 -0.07 1.11
C THR A 162 -12.75 -1.47 0.50
N PRO A 163 -13.77 -2.14 -0.07
CA PRO A 163 -13.61 -3.45 -0.69
C PRO A 163 -12.53 -3.51 -1.79
N LEU A 164 -12.14 -2.39 -2.34
CA LEU A 164 -11.10 -2.24 -3.37
C LEU A 164 -9.72 -1.87 -2.80
N GLY A 165 -9.53 -1.89 -1.48
CA GLY A 165 -8.25 -1.55 -0.86
C GLY A 165 -7.81 -0.08 -1.02
N GLY A 166 -8.57 0.72 -1.77
CA GLY A 166 -8.27 2.12 -2.01
C GLY A 166 -8.67 2.99 -0.83
N ALA A 167 -7.74 3.73 -0.27
CA ALA A 167 -8.07 4.82 0.63
C ALA A 167 -8.63 5.96 -0.23
N HIS A 168 -9.83 6.46 0.08
CA HIS A 168 -10.27 7.72 -0.49
C HIS A 168 -9.28 8.82 -0.09
N GLY A 169 -8.88 9.68 -1.03
CA GLY A 169 -7.85 10.72 -0.83
C GLY A 169 -8.20 11.80 0.20
N LEU A 170 -9.30 11.63 0.96
CA LEU A 170 -9.74 12.51 2.02
C LEU A 170 -9.65 11.78 3.36
N LEU A 171 -9.19 12.49 4.40
CA LEU A 171 -9.27 12.03 5.78
C LEU A 171 -10.74 11.91 6.19
N MET A 172 -11.09 10.82 6.87
CA MET A 172 -12.38 10.71 7.52
C MET A 172 -12.35 11.51 8.84
N GLU A 173 -13.49 12.06 9.26
CA GLU A 173 -13.59 12.86 10.51
C GLU A 173 -13.16 12.08 11.76
N THR A 174 -13.29 10.76 11.73
CA THR A 174 -12.93 9.85 12.84
C THR A 174 -11.47 9.40 12.79
N GLU A 175 -10.76 9.67 11.71
CA GLU A 175 -9.40 9.20 11.49
C GLU A 175 -8.39 10.09 12.20
N ARG A 176 -7.49 9.48 12.95
CA ARG A 176 -6.32 10.14 13.56
C ARG A 176 -5.06 9.50 13.06
N PHE A 177 -4.02 10.28 12.84
CA PHE A 177 -2.75 9.74 12.41
C PHE A 177 -1.55 10.50 12.99
N TRP A 178 -0.42 9.80 13.05
CA TRP A 178 0.90 10.35 13.36
C TRP A 178 1.81 10.05 12.18
N ARG A 179 2.55 11.06 11.75
CA ARG A 179 3.49 10.97 10.64
C ARG A 179 4.90 11.32 11.13
N LEU A 180 5.86 10.54 10.68
CA LEU A 180 7.28 10.79 10.93
C LEU A 180 8.06 10.53 9.63
N SER A 181 8.86 11.52 9.19
CA SER A 181 9.78 11.39 8.06
C SER A 181 11.21 11.27 8.57
N GLY A 182 12.02 10.46 7.92
CA GLY A 182 13.44 10.31 8.26
C GLY A 182 14.00 8.95 7.87
N ASP A 183 15.30 8.89 7.67
CA ASP A 183 16.04 7.68 7.32
C ASP A 183 16.50 6.95 8.59
N ALA A 184 15.63 6.10 9.11
CA ALA A 184 15.90 5.23 10.26
C ALA A 184 15.17 3.89 10.07
N GLY A 185 15.61 2.85 10.79
CA GLY A 185 14.93 1.55 10.74
C GLY A 185 13.46 1.64 11.19
N LEU A 186 12.61 0.80 10.60
CA LEU A 186 11.16 0.85 10.81
C LEU A 186 10.79 0.81 12.28
N ASN A 187 11.39 -0.08 13.06
CA ASN A 187 11.14 -0.18 14.50
C ASN A 187 11.48 1.11 15.27
N ALA A 188 12.54 1.82 14.89
CA ALA A 188 12.90 3.10 15.52
C ALA A 188 11.88 4.19 15.22
N LEU A 189 11.41 4.27 13.97
CA LEU A 189 10.37 5.20 13.56
C LEU A 189 9.04 4.91 14.29
N LEU A 190 8.64 3.64 14.38
CA LEU A 190 7.43 3.23 15.10
C LEU A 190 7.51 3.52 16.60
N ARG A 191 8.66 3.28 17.24
CA ARG A 191 8.87 3.65 18.65
C ARG A 191 8.72 5.15 18.86
N ARG A 192 9.26 5.97 17.94
CA ARG A 192 9.14 7.43 18.06
C ARG A 192 7.70 7.89 17.88
N ILE A 193 6.98 7.33 16.91
CA ILE A 193 5.54 7.58 16.71
C ILE A 193 4.75 7.20 17.98
N ASN A 194 5.07 6.05 18.59
CA ASN A 194 4.32 5.55 19.74
C ASN A 194 4.51 6.38 21.01
N GLN A 195 5.58 7.18 21.12
CA GLN A 195 5.72 8.14 22.22
C GLN A 195 4.56 9.15 22.27
N ASP A 196 4.03 9.51 21.09
CA ASP A 196 2.94 10.48 20.94
C ASP A 196 1.57 9.76 20.81
N ALA A 197 1.51 8.63 20.09
CA ALA A 197 0.30 7.85 19.85
C ALA A 197 -0.18 7.09 21.10
N LYS A 198 0.75 6.62 21.93
CA LYS A 198 0.50 5.83 23.16
C LYS A 198 -0.39 4.61 22.90
N SER A 199 -0.21 3.96 21.75
CA SER A 199 -0.96 2.79 21.34
C SER A 199 -0.43 1.53 21.99
N LEU A 200 -1.29 0.80 22.70
CA LEU A 200 -0.94 -0.50 23.29
C LEU A 200 -0.66 -1.55 22.20
N ALA A 201 -1.42 -1.52 21.10
CA ALA A 201 -1.21 -2.41 19.97
C ALA A 201 0.16 -2.19 19.32
N LEU A 202 0.52 -0.92 19.10
CA LEU A 202 1.83 -0.58 18.54
C LEU A 202 2.97 -0.95 19.50
N THR A 203 2.77 -0.77 20.83
CA THR A 203 3.73 -1.21 21.86
C THR A 203 3.95 -2.72 21.80
N ALA A 204 2.87 -3.50 21.73
CA ALA A 204 2.94 -4.97 21.64
C ALA A 204 3.65 -5.43 20.35
N MET A 205 3.33 -4.81 19.22
CA MET A 205 3.96 -5.10 17.94
C MET A 205 5.48 -4.84 17.98
N ILE A 206 5.90 -3.68 18.48
CA ILE A 206 7.32 -3.30 18.58
C ILE A 206 8.08 -4.25 19.53
N ALA A 207 7.43 -4.71 20.59
CA ALA A 207 8.04 -5.63 21.55
C ALA A 207 8.20 -7.05 20.99
N SER A 208 7.38 -7.47 20.03
CA SER A 208 7.43 -8.78 19.37
C SER A 208 8.34 -8.80 18.14
N SER A 209 8.76 -7.63 17.65
CA SER A 209 9.73 -7.53 16.54
C SER A 209 11.15 -7.84 17.03
N PRO A 210 11.91 -8.64 16.26
CA PRO A 210 13.29 -9.02 16.61
C PRO A 210 14.26 -7.84 16.67
#